data_6d0858c5e61964b40a1362fbcac6bd22
#
_entry.id   6d0858c5e61964b40a1362fbcac6bd22
#
_cell.length_a   1.000
_cell.length_b   1.000
_cell.length_c   1.000
_cell.angle_alpha   90.00
_cell.angle_beta   90.00
_cell.angle_gamma   90.00
#
_symmetry.space_group_name_H-M   'P 1'
#
loop_
_entity.id
_entity.type
_entity.pdbx_description
1 polymer ?
#
loop_
_entity_poly.entity_id
_entity_poly.type
_entity_poly.pdbx_seq_one_letter_code
_entity_poly.pdbx_strand_id
1 'polypeptide(L)'
;MAALWLVVIVGVTGYELSVRSRSRRLAVANTLERVAADAAAEGGIETARAALQNRLAHPLEARTSSLSTAMVDPWSELTFILRDTARMGDERATVLAYDAGTRLQLNKATEGDVRRLLVALRIDAGVADRLAQRILDWRDADMFHRPRGMERDDYLRAGARVLPSNSDFTEVAELRDVDGMTPELYAQVRDLLTVFGTGQVNFNTAPRELLASLPGMGDEAVSIVLRAQASRTALRSLDEVVNRLSPGARALLVEGGGELAQRAAFDTREVVVEATGWVEGSPVRSHARAVYARGGDAFFTTWHQGGR
;
A
#
# COMPACT_ATOMS: atom_id res chain seq x y z
N MET A 1 -17.30 -27.63 62.69
CA MET A 1 -17.04 -26.27 62.15
C MET A 1 -15.68 -26.20 61.46
N ALA A 2 -14.54 -26.58 62.09
CA ALA A 2 -13.21 -26.54 61.46
C ALA A 2 -13.10 -27.39 60.19
N ALA A 3 -13.67 -28.59 60.12
CA ALA A 3 -13.68 -29.45 58.96
C ALA A 3 -14.40 -28.84 57.73
N LEU A 4 -15.46 -28.07 57.95
CA LEU A 4 -16.23 -27.42 56.93
C LEU A 4 -15.39 -26.27 56.26
N TRP A 5 -14.67 -25.50 57.07
CA TRP A 5 -13.76 -24.46 56.59
C TRP A 5 -12.59 -25.05 55.81
N LEU A 6 -12.07 -26.19 56.21
CA LEU A 6 -10.98 -26.87 55.50
C LEU A 6 -11.43 -27.33 54.10
N VAL A 7 -12.65 -27.87 53.99
CA VAL A 7 -13.23 -28.25 52.68
C VAL A 7 -13.41 -27.03 51.77
N VAL A 8 -13.89 -25.91 52.35
CA VAL A 8 -14.06 -24.66 51.56
C VAL A 8 -12.70 -24.12 51.07
N ILE A 9 -11.69 -24.09 51.96
CA ILE A 9 -10.35 -23.61 51.59
C ILE A 9 -9.73 -24.50 50.48
N VAL A 10 -9.82 -25.83 50.64
CA VAL A 10 -9.31 -26.77 49.60
C VAL A 10 -10.08 -26.62 48.30
N GLY A 11 -11.40 -26.44 48.39
CA GLY A 11 -12.23 -26.20 47.17
C GLY A 11 -11.87 -24.91 46.45
N VAL A 12 -11.70 -23.79 47.17
CA VAL A 12 -11.32 -22.50 46.61
C VAL A 12 -9.91 -22.56 46.03
N THR A 13 -8.94 -23.10 46.74
CA THR A 13 -7.56 -23.22 46.19
C THR A 13 -7.49 -24.16 45.00
N GLY A 14 -8.23 -25.27 45.00
CA GLY A 14 -8.33 -26.18 43.87
C GLY A 14 -8.96 -25.49 42.63
N TYR A 15 -10.00 -24.68 42.83
CA TYR A 15 -10.63 -23.90 41.78
C TYR A 15 -9.67 -22.86 41.22
N GLU A 16 -9.01 -22.06 42.08
CA GLU A 16 -8.01 -21.07 41.63
C GLU A 16 -6.87 -21.73 40.84
N LEU A 17 -6.35 -22.86 41.27
CA LEU A 17 -5.30 -23.58 40.56
C LEU A 17 -5.78 -24.06 39.18
N SER A 18 -7.00 -24.55 39.09
CA SER A 18 -7.63 -24.97 37.85
C SER A 18 -7.78 -23.80 36.86
N VAL A 19 -8.29 -22.66 37.33
CA VAL A 19 -8.45 -21.45 36.53
C VAL A 19 -7.08 -20.94 36.03
N ARG A 20 -6.09 -20.85 36.92
CA ARG A 20 -4.71 -20.43 36.56
C ARG A 20 -4.06 -21.39 35.57
N SER A 21 -4.23 -22.70 35.74
CA SER A 21 -3.73 -23.71 34.81
C SER A 21 -4.35 -23.57 33.42
N ARG A 22 -5.68 -23.38 33.37
CA ARG A 22 -6.40 -23.17 32.11
C ARG A 22 -5.95 -21.89 31.42
N SER A 23 -5.83 -20.76 32.13
CA SER A 23 -5.34 -19.49 31.59
C SER A 23 -3.92 -19.61 31.07
N ARG A 24 -3.02 -20.30 31.76
CA ARG A 24 -1.65 -20.55 31.27
C ARG A 24 -1.63 -21.38 29.99
N ARG A 25 -2.44 -22.46 29.91
CA ARG A 25 -2.52 -23.29 28.70
C ARG A 25 -3.03 -22.50 27.51
N LEU A 26 -4.05 -21.66 27.70
CA LEU A 26 -4.57 -20.78 26.65
C LEU A 26 -3.52 -19.74 26.20
N ALA A 27 -2.79 -19.15 27.14
CA ALA A 27 -1.72 -18.21 26.82
C ALA A 27 -0.61 -18.87 25.99
N VAL A 28 -0.19 -20.09 26.37
CA VAL A 28 0.82 -20.84 25.60
C VAL A 28 0.28 -21.22 24.21
N ALA A 29 -0.97 -21.70 24.12
CA ALA A 29 -1.58 -22.03 22.84
C ALA A 29 -1.64 -20.79 21.92
N ASN A 30 -2.12 -19.65 22.42
CA ASN A 30 -2.17 -18.40 21.66
C ASN A 30 -0.76 -17.93 21.20
N THR A 31 0.26 -18.14 22.05
CA THR A 31 1.64 -17.81 21.69
C THR A 31 2.14 -18.70 20.55
N LEU A 32 1.89 -20.00 20.61
CA LEU A 32 2.26 -20.95 19.57
C LEU A 32 1.54 -20.65 18.25
N GLU A 33 0.23 -20.37 18.31
CA GLU A 33 -0.57 -19.99 17.14
C GLU A 33 -0.05 -18.68 16.52
N ARG A 34 0.38 -17.72 17.34
CA ARG A 34 0.97 -16.48 16.87
C ARG A 34 2.29 -16.73 16.15
N VAL A 35 3.20 -17.51 16.76
CA VAL A 35 4.49 -17.87 16.14
C VAL A 35 4.26 -18.59 14.79
N ALA A 36 3.30 -19.50 14.73
CA ALA A 36 2.97 -20.20 13.50
C ALA A 36 2.37 -19.25 12.45
N ALA A 37 1.50 -18.31 12.86
CA ALA A 37 0.96 -17.30 11.97
C ALA A 37 2.04 -16.33 11.44
N ASP A 38 3.01 -15.96 12.30
CA ASP A 38 4.18 -15.16 11.91
C ASP A 38 5.03 -15.92 10.88
N ALA A 39 5.33 -17.19 11.14
CA ALA A 39 6.08 -18.04 10.20
C ALA A 39 5.34 -18.22 8.86
N ALA A 40 4.01 -18.34 8.90
CA ALA A 40 3.19 -18.43 7.69
C ALA A 40 3.26 -17.13 6.87
N ALA A 41 3.17 -15.97 7.52
CA ALA A 41 3.30 -14.67 6.86
C ALA A 41 4.67 -14.51 6.19
N GLU A 42 5.75 -14.84 6.91
CA GLU A 42 7.12 -14.82 6.37
C GLU A 42 7.28 -15.80 5.20
N GLY A 43 6.77 -17.02 5.31
CA GLY A 43 6.74 -18.00 4.23
C GLY A 43 6.00 -17.49 2.98
N GLY A 44 4.94 -16.71 3.19
CA GLY A 44 4.22 -16.01 2.12
C GLY A 44 5.12 -14.98 1.40
N ILE A 45 5.87 -14.18 2.15
CA ILE A 45 6.85 -13.21 1.59
C ILE A 45 7.91 -13.93 0.76
N GLU A 46 8.49 -15.03 1.28
CA GLU A 46 9.49 -15.81 0.57
C GLU A 46 8.92 -16.49 -0.70
N THR A 47 7.68 -16.96 -0.65
CA THR A 47 6.97 -17.50 -1.83
C THR A 47 6.83 -16.44 -2.91
N ALA A 48 6.44 -15.23 -2.54
CA ALA A 48 6.35 -14.11 -3.47
C ALA A 48 7.71 -13.74 -4.05
N ARG A 49 8.74 -13.68 -3.22
CA ARG A 49 10.12 -13.41 -3.66
C ARG A 49 10.60 -14.42 -4.69
N ALA A 50 10.37 -15.71 -4.44
CA ALA A 50 10.73 -16.78 -5.38
C ALA A 50 9.94 -16.65 -6.71
N ALA A 51 8.66 -16.34 -6.64
CA ALA A 51 7.83 -16.13 -7.83
C ALA A 51 8.29 -14.92 -8.66
N LEU A 52 8.67 -13.81 -7.99
CA LEU A 52 9.22 -12.62 -8.63
C LEU A 52 10.56 -12.93 -9.31
N GLN A 53 11.47 -13.63 -8.63
CA GLN A 53 12.76 -14.04 -9.18
C GLN A 53 12.59 -14.99 -10.37
N ASN A 54 11.69 -15.97 -10.26
CA ASN A 54 11.41 -16.89 -11.36
C ASN A 54 10.86 -16.14 -12.59
N ARG A 55 10.04 -15.13 -12.38
CA ARG A 55 9.48 -14.32 -13.46
C ARG A 55 10.53 -13.43 -14.14
N LEU A 56 11.56 -12.97 -13.40
CA LEU A 56 12.72 -12.28 -13.97
C LEU A 56 13.58 -13.23 -14.80
N ALA A 57 13.84 -14.44 -14.27
CA ALA A 57 14.66 -15.44 -14.94
C ALA A 57 13.99 -15.99 -16.22
N HIS A 58 12.65 -16.00 -16.22
CA HIS A 58 11.85 -16.49 -17.34
C HIS A 58 10.85 -15.39 -17.73
N PRO A 59 11.32 -14.32 -18.38
CA PRO A 59 10.43 -13.32 -18.93
C PRO A 59 9.44 -14.07 -19.81
N LEU A 60 8.13 -13.86 -19.58
CA LEU A 60 7.10 -14.46 -20.42
C LEU A 60 7.54 -14.27 -21.85
N GLU A 61 7.70 -15.36 -22.60
CA GLU A 61 8.01 -15.31 -24.02
C GLU A 61 7.07 -14.27 -24.57
N ALA A 62 7.68 -13.17 -25.06
CA ALA A 62 6.93 -12.01 -25.48
C ALA A 62 5.81 -12.56 -26.34
N ARG A 63 4.56 -12.43 -25.89
CA ARG A 63 3.43 -12.77 -26.74
C ARG A 63 3.58 -11.84 -27.93
N THR A 64 4.32 -12.30 -28.89
CA THR A 64 4.47 -11.69 -30.17
C THR A 64 3.08 -11.65 -30.77
N SER A 65 2.35 -10.58 -30.48
CA SER A 65 1.37 -10.19 -31.46
C SER A 65 2.18 -9.98 -32.72
N SER A 66 1.84 -10.66 -33.78
CA SER A 66 2.54 -10.73 -35.07
C SER A 66 2.77 -9.38 -35.75
N LEU A 67 2.61 -8.26 -35.06
CA LEU A 67 2.68 -6.88 -35.55
C LEU A 67 3.52 -5.93 -34.67
N SER A 68 4.09 -6.38 -33.55
CA SER A 68 4.94 -5.49 -32.72
C SER A 68 6.10 -6.27 -32.13
N THR A 69 7.32 -5.93 -32.56
CA THR A 69 8.59 -6.34 -31.94
C THR A 69 8.87 -5.61 -30.60
N ALA A 70 7.85 -5.00 -30.00
CA ALA A 70 7.95 -4.37 -28.70
C ALA A 70 7.94 -5.45 -27.62
N MET A 71 9.07 -5.71 -26.99
CA MET A 71 9.12 -6.47 -25.74
C MET A 71 8.23 -5.75 -24.72
N VAL A 72 7.13 -6.40 -24.37
CA VAL A 72 6.30 -5.95 -23.25
C VAL A 72 7.15 -6.16 -22.00
N ASP A 73 7.30 -5.11 -21.18
CA ASP A 73 7.91 -5.29 -19.88
C ASP A 73 7.13 -6.40 -19.15
N PRO A 74 7.76 -7.55 -18.81
CA PRO A 74 7.09 -8.63 -18.08
C PRO A 74 6.50 -8.15 -16.76
N TRP A 75 6.87 -6.96 -16.31
CA TRP A 75 6.42 -6.28 -15.12
C TRP A 75 5.19 -5.39 -15.35
N SER A 76 4.79 -5.10 -16.58
CA SER A 76 3.55 -4.37 -16.86
C SER A 76 2.28 -5.14 -16.44
N GLU A 77 2.41 -6.44 -16.23
CA GLU A 77 1.34 -7.29 -15.69
C GLU A 77 1.36 -7.40 -14.16
N LEU A 78 2.31 -6.75 -13.47
CA LEU A 78 2.51 -6.90 -12.01
C LEU A 78 1.41 -6.32 -11.13
N THR A 79 0.49 -5.54 -11.65
CA THR A 79 -0.69 -5.09 -10.88
C THR A 79 -1.47 -6.23 -10.23
N PHE A 80 -1.27 -7.48 -10.69
CA PHE A 80 -2.07 -8.64 -10.27
C PHE A 80 -1.26 -9.89 -9.94
N ILE A 81 0.05 -9.78 -9.61
CA ILE A 81 0.94 -10.93 -9.64
C ILE A 81 0.62 -12.01 -8.67
N LEU A 82 0.21 -11.69 -7.49
CA LEU A 82 -0.02 -12.68 -6.46
C LEU A 82 -1.16 -12.22 -5.55
N ARG A 83 -2.36 -12.62 -5.90
CA ARG A 83 -3.38 -12.94 -4.93
C ARG A 83 -3.42 -14.46 -4.83
N ASP A 84 -2.50 -15.02 -4.11
CA ASP A 84 -2.47 -16.47 -3.94
C ASP A 84 -2.50 -16.81 -2.45
N THR A 85 -2.93 -18.02 -2.15
CA THR A 85 -2.86 -18.57 -0.81
C THR A 85 -1.77 -19.62 -0.79
N ALA A 86 -0.63 -19.28 -0.20
CA ALA A 86 0.42 -20.24 0.09
C ALA A 86 -0.05 -21.19 1.20
N ARG A 87 0.24 -22.48 1.04
CA ARG A 87 -0.11 -23.54 1.99
C ARG A 87 1.14 -24.26 2.43
N MET A 88 1.33 -24.33 3.75
CA MET A 88 2.47 -25.01 4.38
C MET A 88 1.92 -25.86 5.54
N GLY A 89 1.50 -27.10 5.23
CA GLY A 89 0.79 -27.95 6.21
C GLY A 89 -0.56 -27.35 6.61
N ASP A 90 -0.76 -27.07 7.91
CA ASP A 90 -1.96 -26.40 8.44
C ASP A 90 -1.86 -24.88 8.40
N GLU A 91 -0.69 -24.35 8.09
CA GLU A 91 -0.43 -22.93 7.96
C GLU A 91 -0.86 -22.43 6.58
N ARG A 92 -1.35 -21.21 6.55
CA ARG A 92 -1.86 -20.53 5.35
C ARG A 92 -1.32 -19.10 5.31
N ALA A 93 -1.02 -18.61 4.13
CA ALA A 93 -0.75 -17.19 3.92
C ALA A 93 -1.44 -16.69 2.66
N THR A 94 -2.17 -15.59 2.75
CA THR A 94 -2.51 -14.82 1.55
C THR A 94 -1.39 -13.85 1.25
N VAL A 95 -1.04 -13.74 -0.02
CA VAL A 95 0.02 -12.88 -0.50
C VAL A 95 -0.55 -11.92 -1.53
N LEU A 96 -0.22 -10.64 -1.38
CA LEU A 96 -0.51 -9.58 -2.34
C LEU A 96 0.82 -8.93 -2.74
N ALA A 97 1.14 -8.96 -4.02
CA ALA A 97 2.27 -8.21 -4.56
C ALA A 97 1.77 -7.18 -5.57
N TYR A 98 2.26 -5.96 -5.48
CA TYR A 98 1.88 -4.88 -6.40
C TYR A 98 3.05 -3.95 -6.70
N ASP A 99 3.00 -3.32 -7.87
CA ASP A 99 3.91 -2.25 -8.25
C ASP A 99 3.65 -1.01 -7.38
N ALA A 100 4.66 -0.51 -6.68
CA ALA A 100 4.54 0.72 -5.90
C ALA A 100 4.10 1.91 -6.76
N GLY A 101 4.48 1.94 -8.05
CA GLY A 101 4.09 2.97 -9.01
C GLY A 101 2.60 2.97 -9.40
N THR A 102 1.80 2.00 -8.90
CA THR A 102 0.33 2.02 -9.05
C THR A 102 -0.39 2.89 -8.03
N ARG A 103 0.36 3.47 -7.08
CA ARG A 103 -0.16 4.25 -5.95
C ARG A 103 0.62 5.55 -5.78
N LEU A 104 -0.04 6.59 -5.29
CA LEU A 104 0.62 7.84 -4.90
C LEU A 104 1.44 7.61 -3.62
N GLN A 105 2.73 7.88 -3.69
CA GLN A 105 3.62 7.78 -2.53
C GLN A 105 3.42 8.97 -1.58
N LEU A 106 2.79 8.69 -0.43
CA LEU A 106 2.26 9.69 0.48
C LEU A 106 3.33 10.63 1.04
N ASN A 107 4.53 10.12 1.34
CA ASN A 107 5.62 10.92 1.93
C ASN A 107 6.37 11.78 0.88
N LYS A 108 6.23 11.49 -0.41
CA LYS A 108 6.85 12.26 -1.50
C LYS A 108 5.85 13.12 -2.27
N ALA A 109 4.55 12.93 -2.01
CA ALA A 109 3.50 13.71 -2.65
C ALA A 109 3.55 15.17 -2.19
N THR A 110 3.40 16.09 -3.12
CA THR A 110 3.19 17.51 -2.81
C THR A 110 1.74 17.76 -2.41
N GLU A 111 1.44 18.93 -1.84
CA GLU A 111 0.07 19.38 -1.60
C GLU A 111 -0.78 19.27 -2.88
N GLY A 112 -0.20 19.72 -4.01
CA GLY A 112 -0.85 19.64 -5.32
C GLY A 112 -1.17 18.21 -5.76
N ASP A 113 -0.28 17.25 -5.50
CA ASP A 113 -0.49 15.84 -5.86
C ASP A 113 -1.66 15.24 -5.07
N VAL A 114 -1.68 15.45 -3.75
CA VAL A 114 -2.75 14.96 -2.87
C VAL A 114 -4.09 15.60 -3.27
N ARG A 115 -4.10 16.91 -3.45
CA ARG A 115 -5.30 17.65 -3.87
C ARG A 115 -5.83 17.14 -5.20
N ARG A 116 -4.97 16.98 -6.22
CA ARG A 116 -5.38 16.49 -7.55
C ARG A 116 -5.96 15.07 -7.47
N LEU A 117 -5.37 14.18 -6.66
CA LEU A 117 -5.91 12.83 -6.46
C LEU A 117 -7.31 12.87 -5.84
N LEU A 118 -7.51 13.67 -4.79
CA LEU A 118 -8.82 13.81 -4.15
C LEU A 118 -9.87 14.38 -5.11
N VAL A 119 -9.50 15.37 -5.93
CA VAL A 119 -10.39 15.93 -6.97
C VAL A 119 -10.69 14.90 -8.06
N ALA A 120 -9.71 14.09 -8.49
CA ALA A 120 -9.93 13.01 -9.46
C ALA A 120 -10.91 11.95 -8.93
N LEU A 121 -10.98 11.76 -7.61
CA LEU A 121 -11.97 10.92 -6.91
C LEU A 121 -13.33 11.62 -6.72
N ARG A 122 -13.51 12.82 -7.30
CA ARG A 122 -14.73 13.65 -7.20
C ARG A 122 -15.06 14.10 -5.77
N ILE A 123 -14.06 14.19 -4.91
CA ILE A 123 -14.18 14.82 -3.60
C ILE A 123 -14.26 16.34 -3.83
N ASP A 124 -15.12 17.01 -3.06
CA ASP A 124 -15.29 18.46 -3.13
C ASP A 124 -13.94 19.20 -3.03
N ALA A 125 -13.73 20.20 -3.89
CA ALA A 125 -12.45 20.89 -3.99
C ALA A 125 -12.03 21.57 -2.68
N GLY A 126 -12.96 22.08 -1.90
CA GLY A 126 -12.67 22.69 -0.60
C GLY A 126 -12.31 21.65 0.47
N VAL A 127 -12.90 20.45 0.40
CA VAL A 127 -12.52 19.30 1.25
C VAL A 127 -11.14 18.79 0.84
N ALA A 128 -10.90 18.62 -0.47
CA ALA A 128 -9.63 18.17 -1.01
C ALA A 128 -8.47 19.10 -0.62
N ASP A 129 -8.69 20.39 -0.70
CA ASP A 129 -7.72 21.43 -0.33
C ASP A 129 -7.37 21.37 1.19
N ARG A 130 -8.38 21.28 2.06
CA ARG A 130 -8.16 21.13 3.50
C ARG A 130 -7.41 19.84 3.84
N LEU A 131 -7.85 18.71 3.29
CA LEU A 131 -7.22 17.42 3.57
C LEU A 131 -5.77 17.38 3.07
N ALA A 132 -5.50 17.92 1.88
CA ALA A 132 -4.13 17.96 1.37
C ALA A 132 -3.21 18.73 2.32
N GLN A 133 -3.62 19.90 2.80
CA GLN A 133 -2.82 20.70 3.74
C GLN A 133 -2.64 20.00 5.08
N ARG A 134 -3.69 19.40 5.65
CA ARG A 134 -3.61 18.66 6.92
C ARG A 134 -2.75 17.39 6.84
N ILE A 135 -2.77 16.70 5.70
CA ILE A 135 -1.90 15.54 5.47
C ILE A 135 -0.43 15.98 5.42
N LEU A 136 -0.14 17.12 4.84
CA LEU A 136 1.22 17.63 4.81
C LEU A 136 1.70 18.10 6.18
N ASP A 137 0.87 18.87 6.93
CA ASP A 137 1.19 19.29 8.30
C ASP A 137 1.35 18.09 9.26
N TRP A 138 0.59 17.00 9.02
CA TRP A 138 0.73 15.77 9.83
C TRP A 138 2.15 15.19 9.77
N ARG A 139 2.80 15.29 8.62
CA ARG A 139 4.08 14.61 8.36
C ARG A 139 5.31 15.51 8.35
N ASP A 140 5.16 16.84 8.18
CA ASP A 140 6.33 17.70 8.17
C ASP A 140 6.88 17.95 9.58
N ALA A 141 8.14 18.39 9.65
CA ALA A 141 8.86 18.44 10.92
C ALA A 141 8.70 19.80 11.63
N ASP A 142 8.06 20.76 10.98
CA ASP A 142 7.88 22.07 11.57
C ASP A 142 6.56 22.17 12.39
N MET A 143 6.23 23.35 12.89
CA MET A 143 5.06 23.60 13.73
C MET A 143 4.18 24.70 13.13
N PHE A 144 4.38 25.04 11.85
CA PHE A 144 3.69 26.12 11.15
C PHE A 144 2.58 25.55 10.27
N HIS A 145 1.35 25.57 10.78
CA HIS A 145 0.22 25.09 10.01
C HIS A 145 0.01 25.89 8.71
N ARG A 146 -0.33 25.19 7.64
CA ARG A 146 -0.82 25.79 6.39
C ARG A 146 -2.15 26.51 6.61
N PRO A 147 -2.59 27.38 5.72
CA PRO A 147 -3.82 28.19 5.92
C PRO A 147 -5.07 27.39 6.31
N ARG A 148 -5.17 26.13 5.88
CA ARG A 148 -6.25 25.19 6.21
C ARG A 148 -5.72 23.90 6.85
N GLY A 149 -4.46 23.90 7.22
CA GLY A 149 -3.77 22.81 7.89
C GLY A 149 -4.06 22.77 9.39
N MET A 150 -3.45 21.83 10.07
CA MET A 150 -3.52 21.68 11.53
C MET A 150 -2.23 21.07 12.05
N GLU A 151 -1.68 21.72 13.08
CA GLU A 151 -0.50 21.26 13.80
C GLU A 151 -0.87 20.65 15.16
N ARG A 152 0.12 20.14 15.85
CA ARG A 152 -0.02 19.47 17.15
C ARG A 152 -0.90 20.23 18.14
N ASP A 153 -0.72 21.54 18.25
CA ASP A 153 -1.47 22.38 19.20
C ASP A 153 -2.95 22.51 18.79
N ASP A 154 -3.25 22.46 17.50
CA ASP A 154 -4.62 22.47 16.99
C ASP A 154 -5.33 21.15 17.34
N TYR A 155 -4.65 20.01 17.16
CA TYR A 155 -5.14 18.70 17.54
C TYR A 155 -5.37 18.59 19.05
N LEU A 156 -4.46 19.12 19.88
CA LEU A 156 -4.62 19.18 21.34
C LEU A 156 -5.85 20.00 21.73
N ARG A 157 -6.04 21.18 21.13
CA ARG A 157 -7.22 22.03 21.37
C ARG A 157 -8.52 21.39 20.92
N ALA A 158 -8.48 20.60 19.86
CA ALA A 158 -9.62 19.81 19.37
C ALA A 158 -9.90 18.55 20.21
N GLY A 159 -9.07 18.22 21.20
CA GLY A 159 -9.21 17.03 22.05
C GLY A 159 -8.93 15.71 21.33
N ALA A 160 -8.10 15.74 20.29
CA ALA A 160 -7.71 14.56 19.54
C ALA A 160 -6.94 13.56 20.41
N ARG A 161 -7.18 12.28 20.21
CA ARG A 161 -6.49 11.20 20.94
C ARG A 161 -5.12 10.89 20.38
N VAL A 162 -4.96 11.06 19.08
CA VAL A 162 -3.71 10.87 18.35
C VAL A 162 -3.25 12.23 17.86
N LEU A 163 -1.96 12.47 17.93
CA LEU A 163 -1.35 13.74 17.54
C LEU A 163 -0.45 13.53 16.33
N PRO A 164 -0.25 14.57 15.50
CA PRO A 164 0.66 14.50 14.37
C PRO A 164 2.02 13.97 14.77
N SER A 165 2.57 13.09 13.95
CA SER A 165 3.89 12.49 14.17
C SER A 165 5.03 13.46 13.87
N ASN A 166 4.77 14.50 13.08
CA ASN A 166 5.75 15.43 12.53
C ASN A 166 6.94 14.69 11.88
N SER A 167 6.61 13.59 11.22
CA SER A 167 7.52 12.70 10.50
C SER A 167 6.78 11.95 9.41
N ASP A 168 7.51 11.38 8.47
CA ASP A 168 6.95 10.55 7.41
C ASP A 168 5.96 9.52 7.95
N PHE A 169 4.85 9.33 7.23
CA PHE A 169 3.90 8.26 7.51
C PHE A 169 4.62 6.90 7.45
N THR A 170 4.42 6.06 8.44
CA THR A 170 4.90 4.69 8.47
C THR A 170 3.89 3.74 7.81
N GLU A 171 2.60 4.09 7.89
CA GLU A 171 1.49 3.33 7.30
C GLU A 171 0.43 4.28 6.74
N VAL A 172 -0.24 3.84 5.66
CA VAL A 172 -1.40 4.58 5.10
C VAL A 172 -2.54 4.68 6.11
N ALA A 173 -2.61 3.73 7.06
CA ALA A 173 -3.64 3.70 8.09
C ALA A 173 -3.63 4.92 9.02
N GLU A 174 -2.48 5.57 9.21
CA GLU A 174 -2.35 6.79 10.02
C GLU A 174 -3.22 7.96 9.49
N LEU A 175 -3.58 7.93 8.20
CA LEU A 175 -4.50 8.92 7.64
C LEU A 175 -5.86 8.96 8.34
N ARG A 176 -6.27 7.90 9.04
CA ARG A 176 -7.52 7.88 9.80
C ARG A 176 -7.52 8.87 10.96
N ASP A 177 -6.35 9.24 11.44
CA ASP A 177 -6.16 10.15 12.55
C ASP A 177 -5.99 11.61 12.09
N VAL A 178 -5.82 11.83 10.78
CA VAL A 178 -5.79 13.17 10.19
C VAL A 178 -7.18 13.80 10.26
N ASP A 179 -7.27 14.99 10.83
CA ASP A 179 -8.56 15.69 10.98
C ASP A 179 -9.25 15.92 9.64
N GLY A 180 -10.55 15.63 9.58
CA GLY A 180 -11.36 15.67 8.36
C GLY A 180 -11.30 14.41 7.51
N MET A 181 -10.46 13.41 7.84
CA MET A 181 -10.45 12.12 7.17
C MET A 181 -11.57 11.25 7.74
N THR A 182 -12.71 11.19 7.05
CA THR A 182 -13.80 10.29 7.46
C THR A 182 -13.53 8.84 7.05
N PRO A 183 -14.19 7.85 7.68
CA PRO A 183 -14.07 6.45 7.26
C PRO A 183 -14.38 6.22 5.78
N GLU A 184 -15.35 6.95 5.23
CA GLU A 184 -15.76 6.86 3.82
C GLU A 184 -14.68 7.42 2.89
N LEU A 185 -14.10 8.58 3.23
CA LEU A 185 -12.99 9.17 2.48
C LEU A 185 -11.76 8.28 2.53
N TYR A 186 -11.42 7.77 3.73
CA TYR A 186 -10.32 6.83 3.88
C TYR A 186 -10.51 5.58 3.01
N ALA A 187 -11.71 5.00 2.98
CA ALA A 187 -12.01 3.83 2.16
C ALA A 187 -11.85 4.10 0.65
N GLN A 188 -12.10 5.35 0.20
CA GLN A 188 -11.91 5.73 -1.20
C GLN A 188 -10.45 5.93 -1.58
N VAL A 189 -9.61 6.42 -0.67
CA VAL A 189 -8.21 6.81 -0.99
C VAL A 189 -7.18 5.75 -0.67
N ARG A 190 -7.41 4.91 0.34
CA ARG A 190 -6.39 4.00 0.91
C ARG A 190 -5.71 3.10 -0.12
N ASP A 191 -6.48 2.59 -1.09
CA ASP A 191 -5.98 1.65 -2.09
C ASP A 191 -5.20 2.36 -3.23
N LEU A 192 -5.24 3.70 -3.27
CA LEU A 192 -4.51 4.55 -4.20
C LEU A 192 -3.27 5.19 -3.58
N LEU A 193 -3.00 4.93 -2.30
CA LEU A 193 -1.89 5.49 -1.55
C LEU A 193 -0.91 4.42 -1.10
N THR A 194 0.35 4.82 -0.95
CA THR A 194 1.42 3.98 -0.40
C THR A 194 2.41 4.85 0.36
N VAL A 195 3.14 4.27 1.29
CA VAL A 195 4.30 4.90 1.96
C VAL A 195 5.62 4.43 1.34
N PHE A 196 5.55 3.54 0.35
CA PHE A 196 6.70 2.96 -0.35
C PHE A 196 6.82 3.52 -1.76
N GLY A 197 7.95 3.30 -2.40
CA GLY A 197 8.17 3.66 -3.79
C GLY A 197 8.95 4.94 -4.01
N THR A 198 9.32 5.16 -5.26
CA THR A 198 10.12 6.31 -5.69
C THR A 198 9.33 7.63 -5.73
N GLY A 199 7.99 7.57 -5.66
CA GLY A 199 7.09 8.70 -5.89
C GLY A 199 6.73 8.91 -7.37
N GLN A 200 7.21 8.04 -8.25
CA GLN A 200 6.83 8.03 -9.66
C GLN A 200 5.64 7.11 -9.88
N VAL A 201 4.82 7.44 -10.88
CA VAL A 201 3.62 6.69 -11.27
C VAL A 201 3.92 5.93 -12.54
N ASN A 202 3.72 4.62 -12.52
CA ASN A 202 3.93 3.78 -13.68
C ASN A 202 2.72 3.83 -14.64
N PHE A 203 2.91 4.41 -15.81
CA PHE A 203 1.87 4.59 -16.83
C PHE A 203 1.32 3.25 -17.37
N ASN A 204 2.09 2.18 -17.26
CA ASN A 204 1.65 0.86 -17.73
C ASN A 204 0.77 0.11 -16.74
N THR A 205 0.73 0.55 -15.47
CA THR A 205 0.06 -0.18 -14.39
C THR A 205 -0.87 0.68 -13.54
N ALA A 206 -0.72 2.00 -13.57
CA ALA A 206 -1.47 2.92 -12.73
C ALA A 206 -2.98 2.95 -13.06
N PRO A 207 -3.86 3.00 -12.07
CA PRO A 207 -5.30 3.12 -12.27
C PRO A 207 -5.70 4.51 -12.80
N ARG A 208 -6.90 4.60 -13.39
CA ARG A 208 -7.44 5.82 -14.00
C ARG A 208 -7.35 7.04 -13.09
N GLU A 209 -7.75 6.88 -11.84
CA GLU A 209 -7.84 7.97 -10.86
C GLU A 209 -6.46 8.57 -10.58
N LEU A 210 -5.45 7.72 -10.46
CA LEU A 210 -4.08 8.15 -10.25
C LEU A 210 -3.52 8.83 -11.51
N LEU A 211 -3.75 8.27 -12.70
CA LEU A 211 -3.36 8.90 -13.96
C LEU A 211 -4.02 10.27 -14.13
N ALA A 212 -5.32 10.39 -13.83
CA ALA A 212 -6.06 11.64 -13.92
C ALA A 212 -5.61 12.70 -12.89
N SER A 213 -4.93 12.29 -11.83
CA SER A 213 -4.37 13.21 -10.83
C SER A 213 -3.01 13.80 -11.22
N LEU A 214 -2.38 13.28 -12.26
CA LEU A 214 -1.08 13.78 -12.70
C LEU A 214 -1.21 15.13 -13.43
N PRO A 215 -0.21 16.01 -13.31
CA PRO A 215 -0.22 17.32 -13.99
C PRO A 215 -0.41 17.19 -15.51
N GLY A 216 -1.31 17.96 -16.07
CA GLY A 216 -1.55 17.98 -17.52
C GLY A 216 -2.25 16.75 -18.11
N MET A 217 -2.56 15.73 -17.30
CA MET A 217 -3.24 14.51 -17.74
C MET A 217 -4.74 14.72 -17.85
N GLY A 218 -5.16 15.32 -18.98
CA GLY A 218 -6.60 15.42 -19.31
C GLY A 218 -7.20 14.07 -19.73
N ASP A 219 -8.54 14.03 -19.86
CA ASP A 219 -9.30 12.80 -20.16
C ASP A 219 -8.81 12.07 -21.43
N GLU A 220 -8.37 12.80 -22.46
CA GLU A 220 -7.86 12.21 -23.68
C GLU A 220 -6.53 11.48 -23.45
N ALA A 221 -5.61 12.10 -22.69
CA ALA A 221 -4.32 11.50 -22.34
C ALA A 221 -4.52 10.23 -21.48
N VAL A 222 -5.35 10.32 -20.44
CA VAL A 222 -5.72 9.17 -19.60
C VAL A 222 -6.34 8.06 -20.45
N SER A 223 -7.23 8.38 -21.39
CA SER A 223 -7.86 7.39 -22.27
C SER A 223 -6.86 6.70 -23.21
N ILE A 224 -5.84 7.41 -23.68
CA ILE A 224 -4.76 6.84 -24.50
C ILE A 224 -3.96 5.81 -23.66
N VAL A 225 -3.57 6.19 -22.45
CA VAL A 225 -2.83 5.30 -21.54
C VAL A 225 -3.65 4.06 -21.21
N LEU A 226 -4.92 4.22 -20.83
CA LEU A 226 -5.79 3.08 -20.48
C LEU A 226 -6.05 2.16 -21.67
N ARG A 227 -6.14 2.69 -22.89
CA ARG A 227 -6.22 1.84 -24.10
C ARG A 227 -4.93 1.05 -24.32
N ALA A 228 -3.76 1.67 -24.10
CA ALA A 228 -2.49 0.96 -24.18
C ALA A 228 -2.41 -0.17 -23.15
N GLN A 229 -2.81 0.08 -21.90
CA GLN A 229 -2.92 -0.95 -20.86
C GLN A 229 -3.87 -2.08 -21.26
N ALA A 230 -5.08 -1.75 -21.73
CA ALA A 230 -6.08 -2.74 -22.14
C ALA A 230 -5.61 -3.60 -23.32
N SER A 231 -4.86 -3.02 -24.25
CA SER A 231 -4.27 -3.76 -25.40
C SER A 231 -2.95 -4.43 -25.06
N ARG A 232 -2.48 -4.33 -23.80
CA ARG A 232 -1.17 -4.84 -23.34
C ARG A 232 -0.01 -4.32 -24.19
N THR A 233 -0.10 -3.08 -24.64
CA THR A 233 0.94 -2.39 -25.37
C THR A 233 1.71 -1.50 -24.41
N ALA A 234 2.93 -1.88 -24.04
CA ALA A 234 3.73 -1.10 -23.12
C ALA A 234 4.11 0.26 -23.71
N LEU A 235 3.83 1.32 -22.97
CA LEU A 235 4.36 2.66 -23.23
C LEU A 235 5.79 2.74 -22.68
N ARG A 236 6.67 3.44 -23.40
CA ARG A 236 8.09 3.58 -23.04
C ARG A 236 8.50 5.02 -22.73
N SER A 237 7.69 5.98 -23.16
CA SER A 237 7.95 7.40 -22.94
C SER A 237 6.66 8.23 -22.99
N LEU A 238 6.73 9.45 -22.46
CA LEU A 238 5.65 10.43 -22.60
C LEU A 238 5.39 10.79 -24.06
N ASP A 239 6.42 10.77 -24.92
CA ASP A 239 6.28 11.11 -26.33
C ASP A 239 5.30 10.18 -27.06
N GLU A 240 5.24 8.93 -26.67
CA GLU A 240 4.27 7.97 -27.23
C GLU A 240 2.82 8.35 -26.91
N VAL A 241 2.58 9.01 -25.78
CA VAL A 241 1.28 9.56 -25.41
C VAL A 241 1.06 10.87 -26.18
N VAL A 242 2.02 11.80 -26.13
CA VAL A 242 1.97 13.12 -26.79
C VAL A 242 1.65 13.01 -28.27
N ASN A 243 2.29 12.07 -28.98
CA ASN A 243 2.13 11.89 -30.41
C ASN A 243 0.72 11.40 -30.82
N ARG A 244 -0.06 10.89 -29.88
CA ARG A 244 -1.44 10.40 -30.09
C ARG A 244 -2.50 11.42 -29.69
N LEU A 245 -2.11 12.56 -29.09
CA LEU A 245 -3.02 13.58 -28.58
C LEU A 245 -3.45 14.55 -29.68
N SER A 246 -4.69 15.03 -29.56
CA SER A 246 -5.16 16.21 -30.28
C SER A 246 -4.34 17.45 -29.90
N PRO A 247 -4.32 18.49 -30.73
CA PRO A 247 -3.52 19.71 -30.45
C PRO A 247 -3.88 20.35 -29.10
N GLY A 248 -5.18 20.41 -28.76
CA GLY A 248 -5.63 20.99 -27.50
C GLY A 248 -5.20 20.16 -26.26
N ALA A 249 -5.34 18.84 -26.33
CA ALA A 249 -4.91 17.96 -25.24
C ALA A 249 -3.38 17.93 -25.09
N ARG A 250 -2.66 18.07 -26.19
CA ARG A 250 -1.20 18.19 -26.18
C ARG A 250 -0.74 19.45 -25.47
N ALA A 251 -1.41 20.59 -25.71
CA ALA A 251 -1.09 21.85 -25.02
C ALA A 251 -1.23 21.72 -23.49
N LEU A 252 -2.30 21.09 -23.01
CA LEU A 252 -2.50 20.83 -21.58
C LEU A 252 -1.38 19.95 -20.97
N LEU A 253 -1.00 18.90 -21.69
CA LEU A 253 0.06 18.00 -21.23
C LEU A 253 1.43 18.67 -21.21
N VAL A 254 1.72 19.54 -22.19
CA VAL A 254 2.96 20.32 -22.23
C VAL A 254 3.01 21.36 -21.12
N GLU A 255 1.89 21.97 -20.75
CA GLU A 255 1.81 22.90 -19.61
C GLU A 255 2.20 22.22 -18.28
N GLY A 256 1.78 20.96 -18.08
CA GLY A 256 2.19 20.14 -16.93
C GLY A 256 3.57 19.47 -17.09
N GLY A 257 4.22 19.62 -18.25
CA GLY A 257 5.27 18.73 -18.75
C GLY A 257 6.48 18.54 -17.81
N GLY A 258 6.98 19.59 -17.20
CA GLY A 258 8.15 19.50 -16.30
C GLY A 258 7.86 18.66 -15.04
N GLU A 259 6.73 18.93 -14.38
CA GLU A 259 6.30 18.20 -13.19
C GLU A 259 5.87 16.78 -13.57
N LEU A 260 5.14 16.62 -14.68
CA LEU A 260 4.72 15.31 -15.17
C LEU A 260 5.91 14.40 -15.49
N ALA A 261 6.95 14.92 -16.14
CA ALA A 261 8.14 14.14 -16.49
C ALA A 261 8.87 13.59 -15.25
N GLN A 262 8.88 14.33 -14.16
CA GLN A 262 9.44 13.87 -12.88
C GLN A 262 8.60 12.77 -12.22
N ARG A 263 7.28 12.78 -12.46
CA ARG A 263 6.33 11.84 -11.89
C ARG A 263 6.10 10.59 -12.73
N ALA A 264 6.41 10.63 -14.03
CA ALA A 264 6.16 9.51 -14.93
C ALA A 264 7.23 8.43 -14.83
N ALA A 265 6.80 7.19 -14.78
CA ALA A 265 7.61 6.00 -15.00
C ALA A 265 6.90 5.08 -16.02
N PHE A 266 7.67 4.23 -16.68
CA PHE A 266 7.17 3.30 -17.70
C PHE A 266 7.58 1.85 -17.42
N ASP A 267 8.21 1.63 -16.29
CA ASP A 267 8.65 0.34 -15.78
C ASP A 267 8.35 0.21 -14.28
N THR A 268 8.18 -1.02 -13.82
CA THR A 268 8.06 -1.31 -12.39
C THR A 268 9.45 -1.27 -11.76
N ARG A 269 9.66 -0.40 -10.80
CA ARG A 269 10.93 -0.22 -10.09
C ARG A 269 10.93 -0.84 -8.71
N GLU A 270 9.81 -0.79 -8.04
CA GLU A 270 9.64 -1.33 -6.70
C GLU A 270 8.35 -2.12 -6.61
N VAL A 271 8.45 -3.30 -6.00
CA VAL A 271 7.32 -4.19 -5.73
C VAL A 271 7.12 -4.25 -4.24
N VAL A 272 5.92 -3.94 -3.80
CA VAL A 272 5.48 -4.15 -2.41
C VAL A 272 4.82 -5.51 -2.32
N VAL A 273 5.25 -6.32 -1.35
CA VAL A 273 4.67 -7.61 -1.04
C VAL A 273 4.09 -7.55 0.36
N GLU A 274 2.82 -7.87 0.49
CA GLU A 274 2.10 -7.98 1.75
C GLU A 274 1.62 -9.41 1.93
N ALA A 275 1.89 -9.99 3.09
CA ALA A 275 1.43 -11.32 3.42
C ALA A 275 0.64 -11.32 4.73
N THR A 276 -0.45 -12.07 4.76
CA THR A 276 -1.22 -12.33 5.97
C THR A 276 -1.21 -13.82 6.24
N GLY A 277 -0.58 -14.22 7.32
CA GLY A 277 -0.44 -15.61 7.74
C GLY A 277 -1.42 -16.01 8.85
N TRP A 278 -1.84 -17.27 8.86
CA TRP A 278 -2.65 -17.88 9.93
C TRP A 278 -2.51 -19.40 9.94
N VAL A 279 -2.94 -20.01 11.04
CA VAL A 279 -3.16 -21.46 11.15
C VAL A 279 -4.63 -21.74 10.87
N GLU A 280 -4.94 -22.81 10.13
CA GLU A 280 -6.31 -23.19 9.84
C GLU A 280 -7.09 -23.46 11.13
N GLY A 281 -8.28 -22.87 11.25
CA GLY A 281 -9.10 -22.93 12.46
C GLY A 281 -8.74 -21.93 13.56
N SER A 282 -7.59 -21.25 13.50
CA SER A 282 -7.22 -20.21 14.45
C SER A 282 -7.75 -18.83 14.03
N PRO A 283 -8.21 -17.99 14.98
CA PRO A 283 -8.55 -16.59 14.72
C PRO A 283 -7.30 -15.69 14.61
N VAL A 284 -6.13 -16.18 15.02
CA VAL A 284 -4.90 -15.40 15.05
C VAL A 284 -4.43 -15.12 13.62
N ARG A 285 -4.12 -13.85 13.35
CA ARG A 285 -3.56 -13.40 12.06
C ARG A 285 -2.27 -12.64 12.33
N SER A 286 -1.31 -12.84 11.45
CA SER A 286 -0.07 -12.08 11.43
C SER A 286 0.15 -11.46 10.07
N HIS A 287 0.81 -10.30 10.03
CA HIS A 287 1.07 -9.55 8.82
C HIS A 287 2.56 -9.34 8.65
N ALA A 288 3.07 -9.70 7.49
CA ALA A 288 4.44 -9.38 7.08
C ALA A 288 4.40 -8.54 5.81
N ARG A 289 5.39 -7.69 5.63
CA ARG A 289 5.52 -6.84 4.44
C ARG A 289 6.99 -6.73 4.03
N ALA A 290 7.24 -6.75 2.73
CA ALA A 290 8.56 -6.52 2.17
C ALA A 290 8.47 -5.62 0.94
N VAL A 291 9.53 -4.85 0.68
CA VAL A 291 9.67 -4.03 -0.52
C VAL A 291 10.93 -4.48 -1.25
N TYR A 292 10.76 -4.77 -2.52
CA TYR A 292 11.83 -5.21 -3.40
C TYR A 292 12.06 -4.17 -4.49
N ALA A 293 13.28 -3.63 -4.56
CA ALA A 293 13.70 -2.78 -5.67
C ALA A 293 14.28 -3.64 -6.80
N ARG A 294 13.94 -3.30 -8.03
CA ARG A 294 14.48 -3.92 -9.23
C ARG A 294 15.83 -3.29 -9.57
N GLY A 295 16.86 -4.11 -9.71
CA GLY A 295 18.19 -3.72 -10.17
C GLY A 295 18.66 -4.66 -11.29
N GLY A 296 18.42 -4.28 -12.56
CA GLY A 296 18.72 -5.14 -13.72
C GLY A 296 17.87 -6.43 -13.68
N ASP A 297 18.54 -7.57 -13.64
CA ASP A 297 17.92 -8.90 -13.62
C ASP A 297 17.70 -9.47 -12.20
N ALA A 298 17.81 -8.66 -11.17
CA ALA A 298 17.69 -9.09 -9.77
C ALA A 298 16.76 -8.15 -8.98
N PHE A 299 16.24 -8.68 -7.87
CA PHE A 299 15.55 -7.92 -6.84
C PHE A 299 16.39 -7.82 -5.59
N PHE A 300 16.37 -6.63 -5.00
CA PHE A 300 17.01 -6.36 -3.72
C PHE A 300 15.94 -5.99 -2.70
N THR A 301 15.97 -6.59 -1.53
CA THR A 301 15.13 -6.19 -0.41
C THR A 301 15.58 -4.82 0.07
N THR A 302 14.70 -3.82 -0.03
CA THR A 302 14.95 -2.46 0.46
C THR A 302 14.35 -2.23 1.82
N TRP A 303 13.31 -2.97 2.15
CA TRP A 303 12.62 -2.89 3.43
C TRP A 303 11.92 -4.20 3.75
N HIS A 304 11.91 -4.59 5.02
CA HIS A 304 11.22 -5.79 5.50
C HIS A 304 10.69 -5.56 6.92
N GLN A 305 9.47 -5.95 7.14
CA GLN A 305 8.82 -5.96 8.44
C GLN A 305 8.22 -7.34 8.67
N GLY A 306 8.74 -8.08 9.63
CA GLY A 306 8.23 -9.38 10.05
C GLY A 306 6.87 -9.32 10.73
N GLY A 307 6.27 -10.48 10.96
CA GLY A 307 4.93 -10.63 11.51
C GLY A 307 4.71 -9.85 12.83
N ARG A 308 3.60 -9.12 12.90
CA ARG A 308 3.09 -8.43 14.08
C ARG A 308 1.68 -8.87 14.40
#